data_5216b1e738db757b1dc7225d0b43c1ff
#
_entry.id   5216b1e738db757b1dc7225d0b43c1ff
#
_cell.length_a   1.000
_cell.length_b   1.000
_cell.length_c   1.000
_cell.angle_alpha   90.00
_cell.angle_beta   90.00
_cell.angle_gamma   90.00
#
_symmetry.space_group_name_H-M   'P 1'
#
loop_
_entity.id
_entity.type
_entity.pdbx_description
1 polymer ?
#
loop_
_entity_poly.entity_id
_entity_poly.type
_entity_poly.pdbx_seq_one_letter_code
_entity_poly.pdbx_strand_id
1 'polypeptide(L)'
;MAAPAATVSAPSRFLSSANPRSTAQLNPSSLAFAAPLVGHQLGGDRCLGVRAKVASAVQSASVVDDGAQRPWKLSDARLVLEDGSVWRAKSFGASGTQVAEVVFNTSLTGYQEILTDPSYAGQFVLMTNPHIGNTGVNPDDEESNQCFLGGLIIRNLSICTSNWRCKETLEEYLIKRNIMGIYDVDTRAITRRLREDGSLIGVLSTDESRTDAELLEMAKKWKIVGVDLISGVTCDAPYEWSDKTDSEWEFKKDQSTESFHVVAYDFGIKQNIMRRLTSYGCKITVVPANWPASKVLNLKPDGVLFSNGPGDPAAVPYAVKTVQEILGKVTVFGICMGHQLIGQALGGKTFKMKFGHHGGNHPVCDLRSGRVDISSQNHNYAVEPESLPGGVQVTHINLNDNSCAGLQYPKMKLMSLQYHPESSPGPHDSDTAFGEFIELMKTNRS
;
A
#
# COMPACT_ATOMS: atom_id res chain seq x y z
N MET A 1 49.34 -2.30 51.77
CA MET A 1 49.84 -3.64 51.42
C MET A 1 49.28 -3.96 50.05
N ALA A 2 49.98 -3.74 49.08
CA ALA A 2 50.76 -4.46 48.08
C ALA A 2 49.94 -5.48 47.29
N ALA A 3 49.91 -5.23 46.01
CA ALA A 3 49.47 -6.07 44.90
C ALA A 3 50.22 -7.44 44.84
N PRO A 4 49.90 -8.37 43.92
CA PRO A 4 50.47 -8.21 42.57
C PRO A 4 49.60 -8.60 41.37
N ALA A 5 50.05 -8.09 40.25
CA ALA A 5 49.69 -8.41 38.87
C ALA A 5 50.24 -9.77 38.41
N ALA A 6 49.57 -10.38 37.45
CA ALA A 6 50.18 -11.42 36.59
C ALA A 6 49.75 -11.19 35.14
N THR A 7 50.73 -10.83 34.36
CA THR A 7 50.86 -10.86 32.91
C THR A 7 51.07 -12.27 32.37
N VAL A 8 50.87 -12.45 31.06
CA VAL A 8 51.47 -13.41 30.08
C VAL A 8 50.36 -13.89 29.12
N SER A 9 50.41 -13.93 27.84
CA SER A 9 51.27 -13.58 26.69
C SER A 9 50.59 -14.12 25.45
N ALA A 10 50.71 -13.45 24.35
CA ALA A 10 50.37 -13.98 23.00
C ALA A 10 51.51 -14.87 22.44
N PRO A 11 51.24 -15.67 21.46
CA PRO A 11 52.14 -15.76 20.31
C PRO A 11 51.37 -15.64 18.97
N SER A 12 51.74 -14.72 18.09
CA SER A 12 52.74 -14.73 17.05
C SER A 12 52.45 -15.66 15.84
N ARG A 13 52.18 -14.98 14.73
CA ARG A 13 52.71 -15.13 13.37
C ARG A 13 52.66 -16.48 12.65
N PHE A 14 52.02 -16.47 11.46
CA PHE A 14 52.75 -16.87 10.25
C PHE A 14 52.33 -16.02 9.06
N LEU A 15 53.35 -15.41 8.45
CA LEU A 15 53.41 -14.73 7.17
C LEU A 15 53.77 -15.74 6.08
N SER A 16 53.18 -15.63 4.88
CA SER A 16 53.88 -15.77 3.59
C SER A 16 52.92 -15.31 2.51
N SER A 17 53.15 -14.22 1.91
CA SER A 17 54.04 -13.82 0.79
C SER A 17 53.49 -14.19 -0.58
N ALA A 18 53.09 -13.10 -1.31
CA ALA A 18 53.45 -12.72 -2.65
C ALA A 18 52.91 -13.59 -3.79
N ASN A 19 52.54 -13.13 -4.91
CA ASN A 19 52.63 -11.89 -5.68
C ASN A 19 51.73 -11.99 -6.95
N PRO A 20 51.64 -10.96 -7.78
CA PRO A 20 50.53 -10.69 -8.67
C PRO A 20 50.79 -11.07 -10.15
N ARG A 21 49.72 -11.04 -10.92
CA ARG A 21 49.59 -10.87 -12.39
C ARG A 21 48.48 -11.83 -12.89
N SER A 22 47.50 -11.44 -13.67
CA SER A 22 47.53 -10.69 -14.91
C SER A 22 46.11 -10.31 -15.33
N THR A 23 45.95 -9.14 -15.83
CA THR A 23 44.82 -8.67 -16.63
C THR A 23 44.60 -9.58 -17.83
N ALA A 24 43.39 -10.11 -17.94
CA ALA A 24 42.90 -10.65 -19.22
C ALA A 24 41.52 -10.00 -19.50
N GLN A 25 41.56 -9.07 -20.45
CA GLN A 25 40.37 -8.60 -21.16
C GLN A 25 39.77 -9.79 -21.91
N LEU A 26 38.51 -10.07 -21.67
CA LEU A 26 37.71 -10.95 -22.53
C LEU A 26 36.75 -10.10 -23.35
N ASN A 27 37.02 -10.03 -24.63
CA ASN A 27 36.14 -9.53 -25.67
C ASN A 27 34.91 -10.43 -25.81
N PRO A 28 33.72 -9.87 -26.07
CA PRO A 28 32.55 -10.65 -26.43
C PRO A 28 32.50 -10.86 -27.94
N SER A 29 32.71 -12.07 -28.38
CA SER A 29 32.38 -12.46 -29.76
C SER A 29 31.83 -13.88 -29.81
N SER A 30 30.62 -13.97 -30.34
CA SER A 30 30.05 -15.03 -31.17
C SER A 30 29.99 -16.46 -30.64
N LEU A 31 28.76 -16.88 -30.33
CA LEU A 31 28.31 -18.25 -30.57
C LEU A 31 27.07 -18.20 -31.49
N ALA A 32 27.35 -18.32 -32.77
CA ALA A 32 26.34 -18.60 -33.78
C ALA A 32 26.23 -20.13 -33.90
N PHE A 33 25.04 -20.67 -33.63
CA PHE A 33 24.69 -22.02 -34.03
C PHE A 33 24.16 -21.98 -35.46
N ALA A 34 24.91 -22.58 -36.38
CA ALA A 34 24.49 -22.84 -37.74
C ALA A 34 23.64 -24.13 -37.78
N ALA A 35 22.48 -24.08 -38.37
CA ALA A 35 21.76 -25.23 -38.90
C ALA A 35 21.64 -25.12 -40.42
N PRO A 36 21.67 -26.22 -41.16
CA PRO A 36 21.93 -26.20 -42.61
C PRO A 36 20.67 -25.82 -43.42
N LEU A 37 20.93 -24.93 -44.38
CA LEU A 37 19.99 -24.58 -45.46
C LEU A 37 19.93 -25.70 -46.48
N VAL A 38 18.73 -26.24 -46.68
CA VAL A 38 18.37 -26.93 -47.91
C VAL A 38 17.56 -25.95 -48.77
N GLY A 39 18.14 -25.54 -49.87
CA GLY A 39 17.52 -24.64 -50.80
C GLY A 39 16.47 -25.34 -51.69
N HIS A 40 15.35 -24.68 -51.84
CA HIS A 40 14.52 -24.80 -53.07
C HIS A 40 14.08 -23.40 -53.48
N GLN A 41 14.61 -22.95 -54.62
CA GLN A 41 14.09 -21.83 -55.38
C GLN A 41 12.74 -22.23 -56.00
N LEU A 42 11.70 -21.45 -55.78
CA LEU A 42 10.61 -21.24 -56.72
C LEU A 42 10.04 -19.83 -56.52
N GLY A 43 10.00 -19.15 -57.58
CA GLY A 43 9.53 -17.92 -58.09
C GLY A 43 8.39 -17.14 -57.44
N GLY A 44 8.59 -15.83 -57.56
CA GLY A 44 7.63 -14.86 -58.11
C GLY A 44 6.47 -14.41 -57.22
N ASP A 45 6.58 -13.16 -56.81
CA ASP A 45 5.45 -12.20 -56.63
C ASP A 45 4.15 -12.67 -56.00
N ARG A 46 4.00 -12.35 -54.74
CA ARG A 46 2.77 -11.92 -54.04
C ARG A 46 2.90 -11.90 -52.53
N CYS A 47 3.57 -10.90 -51.99
CA CYS A 47 3.56 -10.66 -50.52
C CYS A 47 3.59 -9.16 -50.17
N LEU A 48 2.66 -8.40 -50.75
CA LEU A 48 2.40 -7.00 -50.33
C LEU A 48 0.97 -6.72 -49.89
N GLY A 49 0.14 -7.77 -49.74
CA GLY A 49 -1.27 -7.62 -49.38
C GLY A 49 -1.68 -8.08 -47.98
N VAL A 50 -0.78 -8.69 -47.18
CA VAL A 50 -1.20 -9.31 -45.91
C VAL A 50 -0.78 -8.47 -44.66
N ARG A 51 0.12 -7.50 -44.79
CA ARG A 51 0.49 -6.63 -43.64
C ARG A 51 -0.48 -5.50 -43.32
N ALA A 52 -1.42 -5.18 -44.19
CA ALA A 52 -2.40 -4.11 -43.96
C ALA A 52 -3.77 -4.60 -43.40
N LYS A 53 -3.97 -5.92 -43.26
CA LYS A 53 -5.23 -6.46 -42.69
C LYS A 53 -5.08 -7.01 -41.25
N VAL A 54 -3.88 -7.05 -40.67
CA VAL A 54 -3.68 -7.48 -39.29
C VAL A 54 -3.67 -6.31 -38.30
N ALA A 55 -3.51 -5.08 -38.80
CA ALA A 55 -3.50 -3.88 -37.94
C ALA A 55 -4.89 -3.27 -37.71
N SER A 56 -5.95 -3.72 -38.40
CA SER A 56 -7.33 -3.22 -38.21
C SER A 56 -8.29 -4.19 -37.51
N ALA A 57 -7.78 -5.34 -37.07
CA ALA A 57 -8.60 -6.36 -36.38
C ALA A 57 -8.31 -6.44 -34.86
N VAL A 58 -7.61 -5.46 -34.28
CA VAL A 58 -7.42 -5.32 -32.83
C VAL A 58 -8.27 -4.15 -32.29
N GLN A 59 -9.30 -3.76 -33.01
CA GLN A 59 -10.34 -2.89 -32.47
C GLN A 59 -11.52 -3.76 -32.02
N SER A 60 -11.78 -3.69 -30.70
CA SER A 60 -12.97 -4.24 -30.03
C SER A 60 -13.20 -5.75 -30.19
N ALA A 61 -12.31 -6.56 -29.66
CA ALA A 61 -12.76 -7.78 -29.04
C ALA A 61 -13.35 -7.39 -27.67
N SER A 62 -14.61 -6.93 -27.64
CA SER A 62 -15.48 -7.29 -26.54
C SER A 62 -15.33 -8.80 -26.42
N VAL A 63 -14.84 -9.29 -25.29
CA VAL A 63 -14.96 -10.70 -24.95
C VAL A 63 -16.46 -10.93 -24.80
N VAL A 64 -17.13 -11.19 -25.93
CA VAL A 64 -18.40 -11.84 -25.91
C VAL A 64 -18.07 -13.22 -25.39
N ASP A 65 -18.40 -13.45 -24.13
CA ASP A 65 -18.53 -14.79 -23.58
C ASP A 65 -19.54 -15.49 -24.50
N ASP A 66 -19.03 -16.32 -25.40
CA ASP A 66 -19.85 -17.08 -26.34
C ASP A 66 -20.49 -18.21 -25.53
N GLY A 67 -21.44 -17.91 -24.69
CA GLY A 67 -22.45 -18.75 -24.03
C GLY A 67 -22.30 -20.26 -24.01
N ALA A 68 -21.13 -20.80 -24.33
CA ALA A 68 -20.74 -22.18 -24.13
C ALA A 68 -20.56 -22.40 -22.65
N GLN A 69 -21.66 -22.54 -21.89
CA GLN A 69 -21.68 -22.98 -20.52
C GLN A 69 -20.80 -24.21 -20.41
N ARG A 70 -19.62 -24.03 -19.87
CA ARG A 70 -18.79 -25.15 -19.41
C ARG A 70 -19.50 -25.72 -18.18
N PRO A 71 -20.08 -26.94 -18.23
CA PRO A 71 -20.98 -27.46 -17.19
C PRO A 71 -20.35 -27.56 -15.80
N TRP A 72 -19.01 -27.53 -15.74
CA TRP A 72 -18.22 -27.59 -14.50
C TRP A 72 -17.89 -26.21 -13.92
N LYS A 73 -18.25 -25.10 -14.59
CA LYS A 73 -17.99 -23.73 -14.16
C LYS A 73 -19.29 -23.03 -13.80
N LEU A 74 -19.88 -23.39 -12.67
CA LEU A 74 -20.97 -22.61 -12.10
C LEU A 74 -20.38 -21.31 -11.56
N SER A 75 -20.72 -20.18 -12.19
CA SER A 75 -20.46 -18.86 -11.64
C SER A 75 -21.69 -18.43 -10.85
N ASP A 76 -21.53 -18.12 -9.58
CA ASP A 76 -22.57 -17.65 -8.65
C ASP A 76 -22.37 -16.19 -8.21
N ALA A 77 -21.40 -15.53 -8.82
CA ALA A 77 -21.08 -14.14 -8.58
C ALA A 77 -20.66 -13.43 -9.87
N ARG A 78 -20.72 -12.10 -9.84
CA ARG A 78 -20.22 -11.25 -10.93
C ARG A 78 -19.73 -9.90 -10.44
N LEU A 79 -18.76 -9.36 -11.17
CA LEU A 79 -18.32 -7.97 -11.09
C LEU A 79 -18.78 -7.25 -12.35
N VAL A 80 -19.54 -6.16 -12.20
CA VAL A 80 -19.93 -5.28 -13.29
C VAL A 80 -19.25 -3.94 -13.10
N LEU A 81 -18.44 -3.52 -14.09
CA LEU A 81 -17.73 -2.23 -14.04
C LEU A 81 -18.54 -1.14 -14.75
N GLU A 82 -18.31 0.12 -14.38
CA GLU A 82 -19.02 1.28 -14.95
C GLU A 82 -18.80 1.47 -16.46
N ASP A 83 -17.77 0.86 -17.03
CA ASP A 83 -17.49 0.82 -18.46
C ASP A 83 -18.39 -0.16 -19.24
N GLY A 84 -19.23 -0.92 -18.52
CA GLY A 84 -20.15 -1.93 -19.07
C GLY A 84 -19.57 -3.35 -19.14
N SER A 85 -18.31 -3.55 -18.75
CA SER A 85 -17.73 -4.90 -18.72
C SER A 85 -18.30 -5.74 -17.58
N VAL A 86 -18.61 -7.02 -17.87
CA VAL A 86 -19.17 -7.99 -16.93
C VAL A 86 -18.19 -9.16 -16.78
N TRP A 87 -17.80 -9.44 -15.54
CA TRP A 87 -16.84 -10.48 -15.18
C TRP A 87 -17.53 -11.53 -14.31
N ARG A 88 -17.76 -12.72 -14.87
CA ARG A 88 -18.36 -13.86 -14.16
C ARG A 88 -17.32 -14.50 -13.27
N ALA A 89 -17.70 -14.84 -12.03
CA ALA A 89 -16.83 -15.34 -10.99
C ALA A 89 -17.55 -16.35 -10.09
N LYS A 90 -16.82 -16.92 -9.14
CA LYS A 90 -17.35 -17.71 -8.03
C LYS A 90 -17.29 -16.90 -6.76
N SER A 91 -18.31 -17.04 -5.92
CA SER A 91 -18.38 -16.40 -4.61
C SER A 91 -17.58 -17.16 -3.56
N PHE A 92 -16.94 -16.43 -2.65
CA PHE A 92 -16.49 -16.87 -1.34
C PHE A 92 -16.62 -15.70 -0.37
N GLY A 93 -17.02 -15.93 0.87
CA GLY A 93 -17.33 -14.85 1.81
C GLY A 93 -18.83 -14.52 1.87
N ALA A 94 -19.19 -13.28 2.18
CA ALA A 94 -20.56 -12.84 2.31
C ALA A 94 -21.30 -12.77 0.96
N SER A 95 -22.60 -13.03 0.97
CA SER A 95 -23.48 -12.86 -0.17
C SER A 95 -24.13 -11.47 -0.15
N GLY A 96 -24.51 -10.95 -1.32
CA GLY A 96 -25.20 -9.67 -1.44
C GLY A 96 -24.86 -8.90 -2.71
N THR A 97 -25.06 -7.59 -2.65
CA THR A 97 -24.69 -6.64 -3.70
C THR A 97 -24.02 -5.43 -3.09
N GLN A 98 -22.80 -5.11 -3.51
CA GLN A 98 -21.99 -4.00 -2.99
C GLN A 98 -21.44 -3.17 -4.15
N VAL A 99 -21.31 -1.86 -3.94
CA VAL A 99 -20.73 -0.92 -4.90
C VAL A 99 -19.48 -0.31 -4.30
N ALA A 100 -18.37 -0.27 -5.04
CA ALA A 100 -17.11 0.36 -4.62
C ALA A 100 -16.22 0.71 -5.80
N GLU A 101 -15.19 1.51 -5.57
CA GLU A 101 -14.11 1.73 -6.53
C GLU A 101 -13.19 0.51 -6.58
N VAL A 102 -12.85 0.02 -7.78
CA VAL A 102 -11.96 -1.13 -7.95
C VAL A 102 -10.52 -0.66 -8.05
N VAL A 103 -9.69 -1.09 -7.10
CA VAL A 103 -8.23 -0.87 -7.12
C VAL A 103 -7.50 -2.20 -7.17
N PHE A 104 -6.31 -2.24 -7.77
CA PHE A 104 -5.50 -3.46 -7.79
C PHE A 104 -4.29 -3.32 -6.86
N ASN A 105 -4.00 -4.35 -6.10
CA ASN A 105 -2.86 -4.41 -5.19
C ASN A 105 -1.81 -5.40 -5.70
N THR A 106 -0.54 -4.96 -5.73
CA THR A 106 0.59 -5.73 -6.27
C THR A 106 1.42 -6.46 -5.20
N SER A 107 0.97 -6.46 -3.95
CA SER A 107 1.65 -7.20 -2.87
C SER A 107 1.62 -8.71 -3.13
N LEU A 108 2.74 -9.37 -2.86
CA LEU A 108 2.87 -10.82 -3.01
C LEU A 108 2.39 -11.59 -1.76
N THR A 109 2.39 -10.92 -0.61
CA THR A 109 2.04 -11.46 0.72
C THR A 109 1.20 -10.44 1.48
N GLY A 110 0.70 -10.80 2.66
CA GLY A 110 0.04 -9.87 3.57
C GLY A 110 -1.38 -9.50 3.14
N TYR A 111 -2.13 -10.44 2.60
CA TYR A 111 -3.51 -10.17 2.21
C TYR A 111 -4.42 -9.86 3.41
N GLN A 112 -4.13 -10.38 4.61
CA GLN A 112 -4.92 -10.10 5.80
C GLN A 112 -4.72 -8.65 6.29
N GLU A 113 -3.48 -8.17 6.28
CA GLU A 113 -3.14 -6.77 6.56
C GLU A 113 -3.84 -5.83 5.58
N ILE A 114 -3.91 -6.21 4.30
CA ILE A 114 -4.67 -5.46 3.27
C ILE A 114 -6.17 -5.44 3.60
N LEU A 115 -6.75 -6.58 3.99
CA LEU A 115 -8.18 -6.69 4.32
C LEU A 115 -8.56 -5.80 5.51
N THR A 116 -7.66 -5.62 6.45
CA THR A 116 -7.88 -4.90 7.71
C THR A 116 -7.34 -3.47 7.71
N ASP A 117 -6.71 -3.01 6.61
CA ASP A 117 -6.29 -1.61 6.45
C ASP A 117 -7.52 -0.70 6.20
N PRO A 118 -7.85 0.22 7.13
CA PRO A 118 -8.99 1.11 6.99
C PRO A 118 -8.94 2.01 5.76
N SER A 119 -7.75 2.24 5.19
CA SER A 119 -7.56 3.06 3.98
C SER A 119 -8.25 2.48 2.74
N TYR A 120 -8.68 1.20 2.77
CA TYR A 120 -9.49 0.59 1.70
C TYR A 120 -11.00 0.80 1.86
N ALA A 121 -11.47 1.61 2.81
CA ALA A 121 -12.90 1.91 2.92
C ALA A 121 -13.45 2.49 1.60
N GLY A 122 -14.57 1.92 1.13
CA GLY A 122 -15.19 2.29 -0.15
C GLY A 122 -14.52 1.70 -1.41
N GLN A 123 -13.59 0.75 -1.25
CA GLN A 123 -12.86 0.13 -2.37
C GLN A 123 -13.05 -1.39 -2.41
N PHE A 124 -13.08 -1.95 -3.63
CA PHE A 124 -12.82 -3.37 -3.88
C PHE A 124 -11.33 -3.55 -4.16
N VAL A 125 -10.71 -4.48 -3.46
CA VAL A 125 -9.29 -4.77 -3.64
C VAL A 125 -9.13 -6.00 -4.54
N LEU A 126 -8.50 -5.79 -5.70
CA LEU A 126 -8.13 -6.84 -6.62
C LEU A 126 -6.67 -7.23 -6.39
N MET A 127 -6.42 -8.48 -5.97
CA MET A 127 -5.07 -8.97 -5.79
C MET A 127 -4.47 -9.42 -7.12
N THR A 128 -3.30 -8.88 -7.47
CA THR A 128 -2.57 -9.31 -8.68
C THR A 128 -1.81 -10.62 -8.44
N ASN A 129 -1.48 -10.93 -7.17
CA ASN A 129 -0.96 -12.25 -6.82
C ASN A 129 -2.05 -13.30 -7.07
N PRO A 130 -1.77 -14.32 -7.91
CA PRO A 130 -2.80 -15.25 -8.34
C PRO A 130 -3.28 -16.22 -7.26
N HIS A 131 -2.52 -16.40 -6.16
CA HIS A 131 -2.79 -17.44 -5.14
C HIS A 131 -2.97 -16.80 -3.78
N ILE A 132 -4.19 -16.80 -3.27
CA ILE A 132 -4.58 -16.14 -2.03
C ILE A 132 -5.28 -17.13 -1.09
N GLY A 133 -5.13 -16.95 0.22
CA GLY A 133 -5.74 -17.81 1.26
C GLY A 133 -4.86 -18.95 1.73
N ASN A 134 -3.67 -19.13 1.16
CA ASN A 134 -2.77 -20.24 1.47
C ASN A 134 -2.20 -20.21 2.91
N THR A 135 -2.08 -19.04 3.52
CA THR A 135 -1.59 -18.90 4.91
C THR A 135 -2.71 -18.90 5.96
N GLY A 136 -3.99 -18.86 5.53
CA GLY A 136 -5.11 -18.62 6.43
C GLY A 136 -5.09 -17.22 7.01
N VAL A 137 -5.73 -17.02 8.13
CA VAL A 137 -5.78 -15.77 8.89
C VAL A 137 -5.49 -16.00 10.38
N ASN A 138 -5.02 -14.95 11.06
CA ASN A 138 -4.70 -14.97 12.49
C ASN A 138 -4.87 -13.55 13.09
N PRO A 139 -5.04 -13.42 14.44
CA PRO A 139 -5.27 -12.13 15.08
C PRO A 139 -4.07 -11.17 15.03
N ASP A 140 -2.83 -11.70 14.89
CA ASP A 140 -1.61 -10.89 15.00
C ASP A 140 -1.37 -10.04 13.75
N ASP A 141 -1.89 -10.50 12.59
CA ASP A 141 -1.76 -9.83 11.30
C ASP A 141 -2.94 -8.85 11.01
N GLU A 142 -3.76 -8.53 12.02
CA GLU A 142 -4.79 -7.52 11.89
C GLU A 142 -4.23 -6.12 12.09
N GLU A 143 -4.56 -5.21 11.15
CA GLU A 143 -4.18 -3.80 11.20
C GLU A 143 -5.30 -2.89 11.77
N SER A 144 -6.48 -3.46 11.99
CA SER A 144 -7.60 -2.82 12.68
C SER A 144 -8.60 -3.86 13.20
N ASN A 145 -9.54 -3.43 14.03
CA ASN A 145 -10.51 -4.32 14.66
C ASN A 145 -11.56 -4.90 13.69
N GLN A 146 -11.62 -4.39 12.45
CA GLN A 146 -12.58 -4.84 11.44
C GLN A 146 -12.04 -4.66 10.02
N CYS A 147 -12.73 -5.26 9.04
CA CYS A 147 -12.48 -5.03 7.63
C CYS A 147 -13.35 -3.88 7.12
N PHE A 148 -12.74 -2.91 6.45
CA PHE A 148 -13.44 -1.73 5.92
C PHE A 148 -13.60 -1.76 4.39
N LEU A 149 -12.91 -2.66 3.69
CA LEU A 149 -13.00 -2.77 2.24
C LEU A 149 -14.40 -3.23 1.80
N GLY A 150 -14.82 -2.86 0.60
CA GLY A 150 -16.10 -3.25 0.02
C GLY A 150 -16.14 -4.72 -0.41
N GLY A 151 -14.99 -5.33 -0.71
CA GLY A 151 -14.86 -6.73 -1.11
C GLY A 151 -13.50 -7.09 -1.69
N LEU A 152 -13.23 -8.38 -1.80
CA LEU A 152 -11.97 -8.96 -2.27
C LEU A 152 -12.15 -9.66 -3.62
N ILE A 153 -11.26 -9.37 -4.58
CA ILE A 153 -11.26 -9.96 -5.92
C ILE A 153 -9.94 -10.70 -6.13
N ILE A 154 -9.99 -12.02 -6.35
CA ILE A 154 -8.79 -12.85 -6.48
C ILE A 154 -8.88 -13.79 -7.68
N ARG A 155 -7.74 -14.28 -8.16
CA ARG A 155 -7.68 -15.27 -9.22
C ARG A 155 -8.03 -16.67 -8.72
N ASN A 156 -7.32 -17.14 -7.70
CA ASN A 156 -7.48 -18.46 -7.13
C ASN A 156 -7.55 -18.38 -5.61
N LEU A 157 -8.57 -19.00 -5.04
CA LEU A 157 -8.66 -19.26 -3.61
C LEU A 157 -7.92 -20.57 -3.30
N SER A 158 -7.09 -20.56 -2.26
CA SER A 158 -6.38 -21.76 -1.82
C SER A 158 -7.36 -22.79 -1.27
N ILE A 159 -7.23 -24.04 -1.72
CA ILE A 159 -8.09 -25.16 -1.31
C ILE A 159 -7.87 -25.51 0.17
N CYS A 160 -6.63 -25.32 0.66
CA CYS A 160 -6.27 -25.56 2.05
C CYS A 160 -5.29 -24.53 2.56
N THR A 161 -5.28 -24.30 3.85
CA THR A 161 -4.30 -23.47 4.53
C THR A 161 -3.11 -24.31 4.97
N SER A 162 -1.90 -23.76 4.86
CA SER A 162 -0.65 -24.42 5.24
C SER A 162 0.30 -23.43 5.92
N ASN A 163 -0.08 -23.01 7.14
CA ASN A 163 0.73 -22.13 7.97
C ASN A 163 0.47 -22.44 9.46
N TRP A 164 1.53 -22.49 10.26
CA TRP A 164 1.44 -22.77 11.69
C TRP A 164 0.68 -21.69 12.49
N ARG A 165 0.63 -20.45 11.98
CA ARG A 165 -0.11 -19.34 12.59
C ARG A 165 -1.61 -19.33 12.22
N CYS A 166 -2.03 -20.15 11.25
CA CYS A 166 -3.42 -20.19 10.80
C CYS A 166 -4.38 -20.54 11.93
N LYS A 167 -5.39 -19.69 12.15
CA LYS A 167 -6.49 -19.92 13.11
C LYS A 167 -7.80 -20.24 12.42
N GLU A 168 -8.03 -19.67 11.24
CA GLU A 168 -9.21 -19.92 10.41
C GLU A 168 -8.88 -19.72 8.93
N THR A 169 -9.76 -20.20 8.04
CA THR A 169 -9.62 -19.99 6.60
C THR A 169 -9.99 -18.55 6.22
N LEU A 170 -9.49 -18.09 5.08
CA LEU A 170 -9.87 -16.78 4.55
C LEU A 170 -11.38 -16.68 4.28
N GLU A 171 -12.01 -17.76 3.79
CA GLU A 171 -13.45 -17.81 3.53
C GLU A 171 -14.26 -17.63 4.81
N GLU A 172 -13.96 -18.39 5.86
CA GLU A 172 -14.61 -18.25 7.17
C GLU A 172 -14.45 -16.86 7.76
N TYR A 173 -13.27 -16.29 7.63
CA TYR A 173 -12.96 -14.93 8.07
C TYR A 173 -13.81 -13.88 7.38
N LEU A 174 -13.93 -13.94 6.04
CA LEU A 174 -14.73 -12.97 5.28
C LEU A 174 -16.22 -13.11 5.61
N ILE A 175 -16.74 -14.33 5.76
CA ILE A 175 -18.13 -14.59 6.16
C ILE A 175 -18.43 -13.95 7.53
N LYS A 176 -17.59 -14.18 8.52
CA LYS A 176 -17.74 -13.58 9.86
C LYS A 176 -17.74 -12.06 9.84
N ARG A 177 -16.91 -11.47 8.98
CA ARG A 177 -16.76 -10.01 8.83
C ARG A 177 -17.76 -9.38 7.87
N ASN A 178 -18.66 -10.19 7.29
CA ASN A 178 -19.64 -9.76 6.28
C ASN A 178 -19.01 -9.07 5.06
N ILE A 179 -17.86 -9.59 4.61
CA ILE A 179 -17.15 -9.08 3.43
C ILE A 179 -17.37 -10.01 2.24
N MET A 180 -17.73 -9.44 1.10
CA MET A 180 -17.86 -10.17 -0.15
C MET A 180 -16.49 -10.55 -0.72
N GLY A 181 -16.38 -11.75 -1.28
CA GLY A 181 -15.20 -12.21 -1.99
C GLY A 181 -15.59 -12.91 -3.28
N ILE A 182 -14.84 -12.67 -4.36
CA ILE A 182 -14.99 -13.40 -5.62
C ILE A 182 -13.65 -13.96 -6.09
N TYR A 183 -13.69 -15.14 -6.69
CA TYR A 183 -12.52 -15.80 -7.28
C TYR A 183 -12.87 -16.43 -8.63
N ASP A 184 -11.89 -17.06 -9.29
CA ASP A 184 -12.00 -17.67 -10.62
C ASP A 184 -12.33 -16.64 -11.72
N VAL A 185 -11.79 -15.42 -11.56
CA VAL A 185 -11.93 -14.32 -12.51
C VAL A 185 -10.55 -13.94 -13.08
N ASP A 186 -10.50 -13.38 -14.29
CA ASP A 186 -9.23 -12.95 -14.90
C ASP A 186 -8.74 -11.63 -14.30
N THR A 187 -8.09 -11.72 -13.14
CA THR A 187 -7.52 -10.56 -12.42
C THR A 187 -6.47 -9.81 -13.25
N ARG A 188 -5.73 -10.49 -14.13
CA ARG A 188 -4.77 -9.84 -15.02
C ARG A 188 -5.45 -8.97 -16.06
N ALA A 189 -6.53 -9.44 -16.69
CA ALA A 189 -7.26 -8.67 -17.67
C ALA A 189 -7.92 -7.44 -17.02
N ILE A 190 -8.52 -7.60 -15.82
CA ILE A 190 -9.09 -6.48 -15.07
C ILE A 190 -8.00 -5.47 -14.69
N THR A 191 -6.85 -5.92 -14.15
CA THR A 191 -5.72 -5.04 -13.81
C THR A 191 -5.23 -4.23 -15.01
N ARG A 192 -5.12 -4.85 -16.20
CA ARG A 192 -4.74 -4.13 -17.41
C ARG A 192 -5.76 -3.06 -17.77
N ARG A 193 -7.05 -3.37 -17.64
CA ARG A 193 -8.13 -2.41 -17.85
C ARG A 193 -8.03 -1.21 -16.93
N LEU A 194 -7.87 -1.45 -15.62
CA LEU A 194 -7.70 -0.38 -14.63
C LEU A 194 -6.46 0.48 -14.87
N ARG A 195 -5.38 -0.09 -15.40
CA ARG A 195 -4.19 0.68 -15.77
C ARG A 195 -4.40 1.55 -17.02
N GLU A 196 -5.19 1.06 -17.98
CA GLU A 196 -5.48 1.76 -19.24
C GLU A 196 -6.52 2.86 -19.06
N ASP A 197 -7.60 2.59 -18.31
CA ASP A 197 -8.75 3.49 -18.17
C ASP A 197 -8.73 4.28 -16.85
N GLY A 198 -7.98 3.84 -15.83
CA GLY A 198 -7.99 4.34 -14.47
C GLY A 198 -8.79 3.44 -13.53
N SER A 199 -8.84 3.79 -12.24
CA SER A 199 -9.71 3.12 -11.28
C SER A 199 -11.17 3.31 -11.68
N LEU A 200 -11.92 2.21 -11.78
CA LEU A 200 -13.32 2.17 -12.20
C LEU A 200 -14.22 1.83 -11.02
N ILE A 201 -15.43 2.35 -11.04
CA ILE A 201 -16.47 1.92 -10.11
C ILE A 201 -17.01 0.56 -10.57
N GLY A 202 -17.16 -0.37 -9.61
CA GLY A 202 -17.69 -1.70 -9.84
C GLY A 202 -18.83 -2.05 -8.89
N VAL A 203 -19.60 -3.03 -9.26
CA VAL A 203 -20.61 -3.69 -8.42
C VAL A 203 -20.28 -5.17 -8.36
N LEU A 204 -20.03 -5.67 -7.14
CA LEU A 204 -20.01 -7.10 -6.86
C LEU A 204 -21.42 -7.57 -6.51
N SER A 205 -21.89 -8.67 -7.09
CA SER A 205 -23.19 -9.22 -6.77
C SER A 205 -23.21 -10.74 -6.86
N THR A 206 -23.84 -11.36 -5.86
CA THR A 206 -24.25 -12.76 -5.82
C THR A 206 -25.76 -12.89 -6.00
N ASP A 207 -26.47 -11.78 -6.21
CA ASP A 207 -27.92 -11.74 -6.36
C ASP A 207 -28.30 -12.01 -7.83
N GLU A 208 -28.79 -13.21 -8.10
CA GLU A 208 -29.23 -13.63 -9.44
C GLU A 208 -30.50 -12.91 -9.91
N SER A 209 -31.29 -12.32 -9.00
CA SER A 209 -32.52 -11.61 -9.35
C SER A 209 -32.25 -10.27 -10.05
N ARG A 210 -31.07 -9.68 -9.86
CA ARG A 210 -30.66 -8.44 -10.52
C ARG A 210 -30.10 -8.70 -11.91
N THR A 211 -30.43 -7.85 -12.84
CA THR A 211 -29.83 -7.88 -14.18
C THR A 211 -28.48 -7.17 -14.24
N ASP A 212 -27.63 -7.51 -15.20
CA ASP A 212 -26.35 -6.81 -15.41
C ASP A 212 -26.57 -5.32 -15.74
N ALA A 213 -27.66 -4.96 -16.39
CA ALA A 213 -28.03 -3.58 -16.68
C ALA A 213 -28.35 -2.78 -15.40
N GLU A 214 -29.07 -3.37 -14.45
CA GLU A 214 -29.32 -2.73 -13.15
C GLU A 214 -28.03 -2.52 -12.35
N LEU A 215 -27.13 -3.51 -12.33
CA LEU A 215 -25.84 -3.39 -11.67
C LEU A 215 -24.96 -2.32 -12.33
N LEU A 216 -24.97 -2.23 -13.66
CA LEU A 216 -24.27 -1.19 -14.41
C LEU A 216 -24.78 0.22 -14.03
N GLU A 217 -26.09 0.39 -13.93
CA GLU A 217 -26.68 1.65 -13.50
C GLU A 217 -26.31 2.00 -12.06
N MET A 218 -26.16 1.02 -11.16
CA MET A 218 -25.66 1.24 -9.80
C MET A 218 -24.20 1.72 -9.83
N ALA A 219 -23.34 1.08 -10.64
CA ALA A 219 -21.94 1.49 -10.80
C ALA A 219 -21.82 2.94 -11.29
N LYS A 220 -22.57 3.31 -12.32
CA LYS A 220 -22.55 4.67 -12.90
C LYS A 220 -23.03 5.77 -11.97
N LYS A 221 -23.96 5.45 -11.05
CA LYS A 221 -24.54 6.42 -10.10
C LYS A 221 -23.67 6.67 -8.89
N TRP A 222 -22.86 5.70 -8.50
CA TRP A 222 -22.05 5.80 -7.30
C TRP A 222 -20.76 6.62 -7.55
N LYS A 223 -20.35 7.39 -6.56
CA LYS A 223 -19.13 8.20 -6.63
C LYS A 223 -18.42 8.18 -5.29
N ILE A 224 -17.08 8.05 -5.33
CA ILE A 224 -16.23 8.09 -4.14
C ILE A 224 -15.60 9.49 -3.92
N VAL A 225 -15.42 10.25 -4.99
CA VAL A 225 -14.79 11.57 -4.95
C VAL A 225 -15.65 12.55 -4.16
N GLY A 226 -15.05 13.24 -3.18
CA GLY A 226 -15.74 14.20 -2.32
C GLY A 226 -16.57 13.57 -1.19
N VAL A 227 -16.48 12.26 -0.96
CA VAL A 227 -17.13 11.57 0.17
C VAL A 227 -16.18 11.54 1.37
N ASP A 228 -16.67 11.97 2.53
CA ASP A 228 -15.95 11.82 3.81
C ASP A 228 -16.01 10.35 4.25
N LEU A 229 -14.93 9.61 3.99
CA LEU A 229 -14.77 8.22 4.42
C LEU A 229 -14.08 8.12 5.79
N ILE A 230 -13.40 9.19 6.23
CA ILE A 230 -12.69 9.22 7.52
C ILE A 230 -13.67 9.12 8.67
N SER A 231 -14.82 9.79 8.57
CA SER A 231 -15.86 9.74 9.62
C SER A 231 -16.39 8.33 9.89
N GLY A 232 -16.26 7.41 8.92
CA GLY A 232 -16.69 6.01 9.06
C GLY A 232 -15.64 5.05 9.63
N VAL A 233 -14.38 5.50 9.78
CA VAL A 233 -13.25 4.64 10.19
C VAL A 233 -12.54 5.14 11.46
N THR A 234 -12.73 6.39 11.85
CA THR A 234 -12.13 7.00 13.04
C THR A 234 -12.71 6.44 14.34
N CYS A 235 -11.96 6.50 15.43
CA CYS A 235 -12.44 6.10 16.75
C CYS A 235 -13.49 7.08 17.30
N ASP A 236 -14.37 6.59 18.17
CA ASP A 236 -15.46 7.39 18.79
C ASP A 236 -14.96 8.30 19.91
N ALA A 237 -13.92 7.91 20.64
CA ALA A 237 -13.37 8.62 21.79
C ALA A 237 -11.86 8.42 21.91
N PRO A 238 -11.14 9.35 22.57
CA PRO A 238 -9.72 9.18 22.85
C PRO A 238 -9.42 7.92 23.66
N TYR A 239 -8.29 7.26 23.32
CA TYR A 239 -7.80 6.10 24.07
C TYR A 239 -6.26 6.08 24.09
N GLU A 240 -5.71 5.34 25.06
CA GLU A 240 -4.27 5.10 25.17
C GLU A 240 -3.91 3.78 24.46
N TRP A 241 -2.78 3.78 23.76
CA TRP A 241 -2.23 2.59 23.10
C TRP A 241 -0.94 2.14 23.78
N SER A 242 -0.81 0.84 24.05
CA SER A 242 0.35 0.27 24.75
C SER A 242 1.03 -0.89 24.05
N ASP A 243 0.38 -1.49 23.04
CA ASP A 243 0.92 -2.67 22.38
C ASP A 243 2.16 -2.31 21.56
N LYS A 244 3.16 -3.21 21.60
CA LYS A 244 4.41 -3.14 20.85
C LYS A 244 4.44 -4.18 19.75
N THR A 245 5.37 -4.02 18.82
CA THR A 245 5.76 -5.12 17.93
C THR A 245 6.23 -6.29 18.79
N ASP A 246 5.73 -7.50 18.49
CA ASP A 246 6.15 -8.72 19.20
C ASP A 246 7.67 -8.88 19.09
N SER A 247 8.29 -9.35 20.18
CA SER A 247 9.75 -9.51 20.29
C SER A 247 10.32 -10.47 19.23
N GLU A 248 9.52 -11.42 18.72
CA GLU A 248 9.87 -12.32 17.63
C GLU A 248 10.04 -11.57 16.30
N TRP A 249 9.27 -10.49 16.10
CA TRP A 249 9.26 -9.66 14.88
C TRP A 249 10.00 -8.33 15.04
N GLU A 250 10.64 -8.09 16.20
CA GLU A 250 11.37 -6.87 16.48
C GLU A 250 12.74 -6.88 15.78
N PHE A 251 12.91 -6.07 14.74
CA PHE A 251 14.13 -6.05 13.90
C PHE A 251 15.10 -4.92 14.22
N LYS A 252 14.74 -3.95 15.07
CA LYS A 252 15.63 -2.92 15.62
C LYS A 252 15.31 -2.65 17.07
N LYS A 253 16.34 -2.72 17.92
CA LYS A 253 16.29 -2.32 19.34
C LYS A 253 17.03 -0.99 19.51
N ASP A 254 16.38 0.12 19.15
CA ASP A 254 16.84 1.41 19.63
C ASP A 254 16.34 1.59 21.07
N GLN A 255 17.20 1.29 22.02
CA GLN A 255 16.94 1.52 23.45
C GLN A 255 17.14 3.01 23.77
N SER A 256 16.24 3.86 23.29
CA SER A 256 16.12 5.19 23.84
C SER A 256 15.59 5.05 25.27
N THR A 257 16.33 5.53 26.26
CA THR A 257 15.88 5.64 27.66
C THR A 257 14.86 6.77 27.83
N GLU A 258 14.68 7.61 26.84
CA GLU A 258 13.74 8.73 26.85
C GLU A 258 12.35 8.29 26.35
N SER A 259 11.33 8.72 27.07
CA SER A 259 9.94 8.50 26.68
C SER A 259 9.35 9.78 26.09
N PHE A 260 8.70 9.67 24.93
CA PHE A 260 8.01 10.78 24.25
C PHE A 260 6.50 10.55 24.29
N HIS A 261 5.73 11.62 24.49
CA HIS A 261 4.29 11.58 24.37
C HIS A 261 3.88 11.99 22.96
N VAL A 262 3.25 11.08 22.22
CA VAL A 262 2.73 11.32 20.87
C VAL A 262 1.21 11.27 20.92
N VAL A 263 0.55 12.31 20.39
CA VAL A 263 -0.88 12.28 20.15
C VAL A 263 -1.11 11.96 18.67
N ALA A 264 -1.83 10.87 18.39
CA ALA A 264 -2.13 10.40 17.05
C ALA A 264 -3.60 10.71 16.69
N TYR A 265 -3.82 11.46 15.61
CA TYR A 265 -5.15 11.60 15.01
C TYR A 265 -5.48 10.35 14.23
N ASP A 266 -6.61 9.75 14.53
CA ASP A 266 -7.12 8.55 13.88
C ASP A 266 -7.96 8.92 12.66
N PHE A 267 -7.35 8.88 11.49
CA PHE A 267 -8.05 8.99 10.21
C PHE A 267 -8.34 7.62 9.58
N GLY A 268 -8.17 6.54 10.34
CA GLY A 268 -8.16 5.16 9.92
C GLY A 268 -6.77 4.55 10.15
N ILE A 269 -6.25 4.73 11.38
CA ILE A 269 -4.88 4.39 11.75
C ILE A 269 -4.66 2.87 11.74
N LYS A 270 -3.59 2.42 11.09
CA LYS A 270 -3.12 1.04 11.17
C LYS A 270 -2.44 0.78 12.51
N GLN A 271 -2.73 -0.39 13.10
CA GLN A 271 -2.17 -0.76 14.41
C GLN A 271 -0.65 -0.83 14.39
N ASN A 272 -0.05 -1.24 13.27
CA ASN A 272 1.41 -1.34 13.20
C ASN A 272 2.12 0.02 13.28
N ILE A 273 1.50 1.12 12.87
CA ILE A 273 2.03 2.48 13.10
C ILE A 273 2.20 2.72 14.60
N MET A 274 1.18 2.39 15.38
CA MET A 274 1.19 2.57 16.83
C MET A 274 2.16 1.59 17.51
N ARG A 275 2.17 0.31 17.08
CA ARG A 275 3.12 -0.71 17.58
C ARG A 275 4.57 -0.26 17.36
N ARG A 276 4.89 0.29 16.17
CA ARG A 276 6.24 0.79 15.88
C ARG A 276 6.62 1.96 16.78
N LEU A 277 5.79 3.01 16.88
CA LEU A 277 6.06 4.14 17.77
C LEU A 277 6.22 3.71 19.24
N THR A 278 5.39 2.76 19.71
CA THR A 278 5.50 2.23 21.08
C THR A 278 6.81 1.44 21.27
N SER A 279 7.25 0.69 20.24
CA SER A 279 8.55 -0.02 20.26
C SER A 279 9.73 0.95 20.30
N TYR A 280 9.59 2.15 19.71
CA TYR A 280 10.57 3.25 19.85
C TYR A 280 10.46 4.02 21.18
N GLY A 281 9.62 3.60 22.13
CA GLY A 281 9.51 4.15 23.48
C GLY A 281 8.48 5.26 23.64
N CYS A 282 7.64 5.51 22.64
CA CYS A 282 6.55 6.50 22.74
C CYS A 282 5.38 5.99 23.60
N LYS A 283 4.79 6.92 24.35
CA LYS A 283 3.43 6.79 24.90
C LYS A 283 2.47 7.42 23.90
N ILE A 284 1.40 6.72 23.53
CA ILE A 284 0.52 7.16 22.46
C ILE A 284 -0.89 7.39 23.02
N THR A 285 -1.41 8.60 22.81
CA THR A 285 -2.83 8.93 22.99
C THR A 285 -3.44 9.06 21.60
N VAL A 286 -4.39 8.20 21.25
CA VAL A 286 -5.13 8.25 19.98
C VAL A 286 -6.37 9.10 20.16
N VAL A 287 -6.65 9.98 19.20
CA VAL A 287 -7.82 10.87 19.25
C VAL A 287 -8.62 10.81 17.94
N PRO A 288 -9.95 11.00 17.98
CA PRO A 288 -10.79 11.04 16.79
C PRO A 288 -10.33 12.10 15.77
N ALA A 289 -10.66 11.87 14.50
CA ALA A 289 -10.31 12.76 13.38
C ALA A 289 -10.78 14.23 13.57
N ASN A 290 -11.92 14.42 14.24
CA ASN A 290 -12.51 15.74 14.51
C ASN A 290 -12.12 16.33 15.87
N TRP A 291 -11.15 15.72 16.58
CA TRP A 291 -10.75 16.19 17.91
C TRP A 291 -10.10 17.58 17.83
N PRO A 292 -10.55 18.57 18.66
CA PRO A 292 -10.04 19.94 18.57
C PRO A 292 -8.52 20.04 18.82
N ALA A 293 -7.80 20.75 17.95
CA ALA A 293 -6.37 21.00 18.07
C ALA A 293 -5.98 21.60 19.44
N SER A 294 -6.82 22.49 19.99
CA SER A 294 -6.60 23.09 21.32
C SER A 294 -6.55 22.06 22.45
N LYS A 295 -7.40 21.02 22.38
CA LYS A 295 -7.38 19.94 23.38
C LYS A 295 -6.10 19.09 23.24
N VAL A 296 -5.63 18.82 22.03
CA VAL A 296 -4.37 18.11 21.79
C VAL A 296 -3.19 18.91 22.33
N LEU A 297 -3.11 20.20 22.01
CA LEU A 297 -2.02 21.07 22.48
C LEU A 297 -2.01 21.22 24.01
N ASN A 298 -3.19 21.17 24.66
CA ASN A 298 -3.30 21.19 26.14
C ASN A 298 -2.71 19.92 26.80
N LEU A 299 -2.62 18.79 26.08
CA LEU A 299 -1.94 17.58 26.54
C LEU A 299 -0.41 17.75 26.55
N LYS A 300 0.11 18.83 25.95
CA LYS A 300 1.54 19.13 25.80
C LYS A 300 2.35 17.95 25.24
N PRO A 301 1.94 17.38 24.09
CA PRO A 301 2.67 16.27 23.49
C PRO A 301 4.04 16.71 22.99
N ASP A 302 4.99 15.79 22.94
CA ASP A 302 6.30 15.99 22.29
C ASP A 302 6.14 15.96 20.76
N GLY A 303 5.17 15.19 20.25
CA GLY A 303 4.86 15.08 18.83
C GLY A 303 3.39 14.82 18.55
N VAL A 304 2.95 15.18 17.35
CA VAL A 304 1.61 14.84 16.81
C VAL A 304 1.79 14.03 15.53
N LEU A 305 1.09 12.89 15.47
CA LEU A 305 0.98 12.06 14.29
C LEU A 305 -0.37 12.30 13.61
N PHE A 306 -0.35 12.57 12.30
CA PHE A 306 -1.51 12.50 11.44
C PHE A 306 -1.45 11.19 10.66
N SER A 307 -2.38 10.28 10.91
CA SER A 307 -2.31 8.90 10.42
C SER A 307 -2.67 8.75 8.94
N ASN A 308 -2.53 7.53 8.44
CA ASN A 308 -3.14 7.08 7.20
C ASN A 308 -4.67 7.11 7.28
N GLY A 309 -5.34 6.97 6.13
CA GLY A 309 -6.80 6.94 6.06
C GLY A 309 -7.32 6.89 4.63
N PRO A 310 -8.62 6.60 4.45
CA PRO A 310 -9.25 6.45 3.15
C PRO A 310 -9.66 7.78 2.51
N GLY A 311 -9.84 7.75 1.21
CA GLY A 311 -10.60 8.75 0.46
C GLY A 311 -9.83 9.96 -0.04
N ASP A 312 -10.59 11.02 -0.26
CA ASP A 312 -10.12 12.29 -0.81
C ASP A 312 -9.80 13.27 0.33
N PRO A 313 -8.54 13.76 0.48
CA PRO A 313 -8.21 14.73 1.52
C PRO A 313 -9.01 16.04 1.40
N ALA A 314 -9.49 16.39 0.21
CA ALA A 314 -10.33 17.58 0.01
C ALA A 314 -11.77 17.41 0.55
N ALA A 315 -12.21 16.18 0.79
CA ALA A 315 -13.53 15.90 1.37
C ALA A 315 -13.60 16.16 2.88
N VAL A 316 -12.48 16.38 3.56
CA VAL A 316 -12.37 16.54 5.02
C VAL A 316 -11.73 17.86 5.44
N PRO A 317 -12.35 19.01 5.11
CA PRO A 317 -11.77 20.34 5.38
C PRO A 317 -11.57 20.60 6.88
N TYR A 318 -12.33 19.93 7.76
CA TYR A 318 -12.15 20.00 9.21
C TYR A 318 -10.79 19.44 9.64
N ALA A 319 -10.33 18.35 9.02
CA ALA A 319 -9.01 17.76 9.29
C ALA A 319 -7.89 18.68 8.80
N VAL A 320 -8.02 19.25 7.59
CA VAL A 320 -7.07 20.24 7.07
C VAL A 320 -6.93 21.44 8.03
N LYS A 321 -8.04 21.96 8.54
CA LYS A 321 -8.05 23.05 9.52
C LYS A 321 -7.35 22.65 10.82
N THR A 322 -7.61 21.45 11.33
CA THR A 322 -6.95 20.92 12.53
C THR A 322 -5.45 20.84 12.34
N VAL A 323 -4.98 20.35 11.18
CA VAL A 323 -3.56 20.32 10.83
C VAL A 323 -2.98 21.75 10.82
N GLN A 324 -3.65 22.73 10.18
CA GLN A 324 -3.21 24.13 10.17
C GLN A 324 -3.04 24.71 11.58
N GLU A 325 -3.96 24.38 12.49
CA GLU A 325 -3.93 24.86 13.88
C GLU A 325 -2.78 24.25 14.70
N ILE A 326 -2.24 23.09 14.31
CA ILE A 326 -1.16 22.37 15.00
C ILE A 326 0.22 22.72 14.43
N LEU A 327 0.32 22.94 13.12
CA LEU A 327 1.59 23.21 12.46
C LEU A 327 2.37 24.36 13.10
N GLY A 328 3.68 24.13 13.31
CA GLY A 328 4.61 25.09 13.93
C GLY A 328 4.55 25.17 15.45
N LYS A 329 3.57 24.54 16.13
CA LYS A 329 3.41 24.54 17.59
C LYS A 329 4.05 23.32 18.28
N VAL A 330 4.11 22.21 17.58
CA VAL A 330 4.64 20.92 18.06
C VAL A 330 5.31 20.22 16.89
N THR A 331 6.15 19.23 17.16
CA THR A 331 6.74 18.37 16.12
C THR A 331 5.65 17.52 15.46
N VAL A 332 5.63 17.47 14.13
CA VAL A 332 4.56 16.80 13.36
C VAL A 332 5.14 15.73 12.44
N PHE A 333 4.48 14.57 12.43
CA PHE A 333 4.68 13.52 11.43
C PHE A 333 3.35 13.18 10.74
N GLY A 334 3.34 13.10 9.42
CA GLY A 334 2.17 12.71 8.63
C GLY A 334 2.45 11.47 7.79
N ILE A 335 1.53 10.49 7.81
CA ILE A 335 1.64 9.26 7.01
C ILE A 335 0.43 9.16 6.07
N CYS A 336 0.68 8.96 4.78
CA CYS A 336 -0.32 8.73 3.72
C CYS A 336 -1.39 9.84 3.69
N MET A 337 -2.60 9.64 4.21
CA MET A 337 -3.61 10.70 4.33
C MET A 337 -3.08 11.89 5.13
N GLY A 338 -2.35 11.66 6.21
CA GLY A 338 -1.71 12.72 7.00
C GLY A 338 -0.73 13.57 6.20
N HIS A 339 0.05 12.96 5.29
CA HIS A 339 0.92 13.68 4.35
C HIS A 339 0.11 14.57 3.39
N GLN A 340 -1.00 14.06 2.84
CA GLN A 340 -1.85 14.80 1.93
C GLN A 340 -2.55 15.98 2.62
N LEU A 341 -3.06 15.77 3.84
CA LEU A 341 -3.67 16.82 4.66
C LEU A 341 -2.65 17.92 5.03
N ILE A 342 -1.41 17.54 5.33
CA ILE A 342 -0.31 18.49 5.55
C ILE A 342 -0.02 19.30 4.27
N GLY A 343 0.05 18.66 3.11
CA GLY A 343 0.21 19.33 1.84
C GLY A 343 -0.85 20.41 1.61
N GLN A 344 -2.14 20.07 1.84
CA GLN A 344 -3.25 21.03 1.74
C GLN A 344 -3.20 22.12 2.83
N ALA A 345 -2.86 21.75 4.07
CA ALA A 345 -2.75 22.71 5.18
C ALA A 345 -1.66 23.76 4.96
N LEU A 346 -0.61 23.42 4.23
CA LEU A 346 0.46 24.34 3.80
C LEU A 346 0.04 25.20 2.59
N GLY A 347 -1.15 25.00 2.04
CA GLY A 347 -1.67 25.73 0.87
C GLY A 347 -1.37 25.07 -0.47
N GLY A 348 -0.82 23.87 -0.46
CA GLY A 348 -0.61 23.02 -1.65
C GLY A 348 -1.89 22.36 -2.13
N LYS A 349 -1.79 21.69 -3.28
CA LYS A 349 -2.89 20.95 -3.92
C LYS A 349 -2.62 19.46 -3.90
N THR A 350 -3.69 18.68 -3.90
CA THR A 350 -3.67 17.25 -4.15
C THR A 350 -4.44 16.93 -5.42
N PHE A 351 -4.08 15.85 -6.09
CA PHE A 351 -4.76 15.38 -7.29
C PHE A 351 -5.04 13.88 -7.20
N LYS A 352 -6.12 13.44 -7.84
CA LYS A 352 -6.45 12.03 -7.97
C LYS A 352 -5.55 11.40 -9.03
N MET A 353 -4.83 10.36 -8.67
CA MET A 353 -4.00 9.57 -9.58
C MET A 353 -4.88 8.71 -10.49
N LYS A 354 -4.36 8.28 -11.63
CA LYS A 354 -5.13 7.49 -12.61
C LYS A 354 -5.64 6.17 -12.02
N PHE A 355 -4.79 5.43 -11.29
CA PHE A 355 -5.12 4.16 -10.65
C PHE A 355 -4.50 3.98 -9.27
N GLY A 356 -3.89 5.05 -8.72
CA GLY A 356 -3.26 5.03 -7.41
C GLY A 356 -1.99 4.19 -7.31
N HIS A 357 -1.47 4.11 -6.09
CA HIS A 357 -0.37 3.22 -5.73
C HIS A 357 -0.86 2.25 -4.64
N HIS A 358 -0.86 0.96 -4.94
CA HIS A 358 -1.27 -0.09 -4.01
C HIS A 358 -0.36 -1.30 -4.16
N GLY A 359 0.38 -1.63 -3.09
CA GLY A 359 1.30 -2.77 -3.08
C GLY A 359 2.49 -2.56 -2.15
N GLY A 360 3.22 -3.63 -1.86
CA GLY A 360 4.40 -3.65 -0.99
C GLY A 360 5.73 -3.69 -1.77
N ASN A 361 5.78 -3.19 -3.01
CA ASN A 361 6.91 -3.37 -3.93
C ASN A 361 7.26 -2.09 -4.73
N HIS A 362 6.93 -0.91 -4.18
CA HIS A 362 7.20 0.36 -4.84
C HIS A 362 8.56 0.93 -4.41
N PRO A 363 9.47 1.22 -5.34
CA PRO A 363 10.75 1.85 -5.02
C PRO A 363 10.55 3.35 -4.75
N VAL A 364 11.03 3.82 -3.60
CA VAL A 364 11.03 5.24 -3.21
C VAL A 364 12.46 5.68 -2.96
N CYS A 365 12.85 6.80 -3.55
CA CYS A 365 14.17 7.41 -3.37
C CYS A 365 14.12 8.54 -2.34
N ASP A 366 14.93 8.46 -1.30
CA ASP A 366 15.24 9.60 -0.43
C ASP A 366 16.23 10.51 -1.16
N LEU A 367 15.76 11.71 -1.51
CA LEU A 367 16.56 12.70 -2.25
C LEU A 367 17.71 13.30 -1.42
N ARG A 368 17.66 13.19 -0.09
CA ARG A 368 18.69 13.70 0.82
C ARG A 368 19.92 12.80 0.83
N SER A 369 19.70 11.48 0.79
CA SER A 369 20.76 10.46 0.88
C SER A 369 21.04 9.73 -0.42
N GLY A 370 20.09 9.75 -1.37
CA GLY A 370 20.10 8.93 -2.58
C GLY A 370 19.77 7.45 -2.35
N ARG A 371 19.38 7.08 -1.12
CA ARG A 371 18.97 5.72 -0.78
C ARG A 371 17.62 5.40 -1.42
N VAL A 372 17.48 4.16 -1.90
CA VAL A 372 16.21 3.63 -2.42
C VAL A 372 15.69 2.57 -1.47
N ASP A 373 14.48 2.75 -1.00
CA ASP A 373 13.74 1.81 -0.18
C ASP A 373 12.61 1.18 -0.99
N ILE A 374 12.30 -0.08 -0.72
CA ILE A 374 11.08 -0.71 -1.21
C ILE A 374 9.99 -0.47 -0.19
N SER A 375 8.92 0.18 -0.61
CA SER A 375 7.88 0.70 0.27
C SER A 375 6.51 0.07 0.03
N SER A 376 5.70 0.09 1.08
CA SER A 376 4.27 -0.21 1.01
C SER A 376 3.48 1.04 0.67
N GLN A 377 2.52 0.91 -0.26
CA GLN A 377 1.70 2.02 -0.77
C GLN A 377 0.22 1.64 -0.74
N ASN A 378 -0.61 2.58 -0.33
CA ASN A 378 -2.06 2.46 -0.42
C ASN A 378 -2.71 3.85 -0.50
N HIS A 379 -2.72 4.48 -1.68
CA HIS A 379 -3.33 5.79 -1.88
C HIS A 379 -3.73 6.03 -3.33
N ASN A 380 -4.84 6.77 -3.52
CA ASN A 380 -5.33 7.22 -4.82
C ASN A 380 -5.04 8.71 -5.09
N TYR A 381 -4.53 9.44 -4.12
CA TYR A 381 -4.22 10.85 -4.22
C TYR A 381 -2.74 11.10 -3.94
N ALA A 382 -2.19 12.15 -4.53
CA ALA A 382 -0.82 12.61 -4.29
C ALA A 382 -0.78 14.13 -4.17
N VAL A 383 0.24 14.64 -3.49
CA VAL A 383 0.50 16.09 -3.38
C VAL A 383 1.20 16.57 -4.65
N GLU A 384 0.77 17.72 -5.19
CA GLU A 384 1.41 18.42 -6.30
C GLU A 384 2.55 19.30 -5.77
N PRO A 385 3.84 18.91 -5.97
CA PRO A 385 4.98 19.60 -5.33
C PRO A 385 5.09 21.07 -5.73
N GLU A 386 4.78 21.39 -6.99
CA GLU A 386 4.87 22.73 -7.54
C GLU A 386 3.87 23.70 -6.91
N SER A 387 2.82 23.18 -6.28
CA SER A 387 1.81 23.99 -5.58
C SER A 387 2.22 24.39 -4.16
N LEU A 388 3.29 23.81 -3.62
CA LEU A 388 3.72 24.02 -2.24
C LEU A 388 4.43 25.37 -2.07
N PRO A 389 4.30 26.04 -0.91
CA PRO A 389 4.98 27.31 -0.65
C PRO A 389 6.50 27.15 -0.54
N GLY A 390 7.23 28.22 -0.80
CA GLY A 390 8.68 28.23 -0.66
C GLY A 390 9.16 27.86 0.75
N GLY A 391 10.17 26.99 0.81
CA GLY A 391 10.75 26.46 2.05
C GLY A 391 10.26 25.07 2.45
N VAL A 392 9.18 24.57 1.86
CA VAL A 392 8.82 23.14 1.92
C VAL A 392 9.74 22.38 0.97
N GLN A 393 10.32 21.30 1.45
CA GLN A 393 11.26 20.47 0.70
C GLN A 393 10.62 19.11 0.40
N VAL A 394 10.67 18.69 -0.86
CA VAL A 394 10.38 17.29 -1.24
C VAL A 394 11.58 16.46 -0.84
N THR A 395 11.36 15.48 0.01
CA THR A 395 12.42 14.59 0.54
C THR A 395 12.46 13.24 -0.14
N HIS A 396 11.32 12.76 -0.61
CA HIS A 396 11.20 11.45 -1.25
C HIS A 396 10.37 11.53 -2.53
N ILE A 397 10.72 10.69 -3.50
CA ILE A 397 9.97 10.50 -4.75
C ILE A 397 9.74 9.01 -5.01
N ASN A 398 8.57 8.67 -5.56
CA ASN A 398 8.31 7.33 -6.07
C ASN A 398 8.98 7.17 -7.44
N LEU A 399 9.85 6.17 -7.60
CA LEU A 399 10.61 5.99 -8.83
C LEU A 399 9.80 5.39 -10.00
N ASN A 400 8.56 4.97 -9.76
CA ASN A 400 7.69 4.48 -10.84
C ASN A 400 7.14 5.62 -11.71
N ASP A 401 6.85 6.80 -11.10
CA ASP A 401 6.18 7.91 -11.78
C ASP A 401 6.65 9.31 -11.33
N ASN A 402 7.65 9.37 -10.46
CA ASN A 402 8.20 10.60 -9.86
C ASN A 402 7.20 11.40 -9.01
N SER A 403 6.10 10.80 -8.56
CA SER A 403 5.18 11.44 -7.64
C SER A 403 5.85 11.77 -6.29
N CYS A 404 5.38 12.83 -5.63
CA CYS A 404 5.85 13.23 -4.30
C CYS A 404 5.58 12.14 -3.28
N ALA A 405 6.63 11.62 -2.64
CA ALA A 405 6.54 10.57 -1.64
C ALA A 405 6.95 11.00 -0.23
N GLY A 406 7.38 12.25 -0.04
CA GLY A 406 7.71 12.76 1.28
C GLY A 406 8.02 14.26 1.28
N LEU A 407 7.69 14.92 2.39
CA LEU A 407 7.91 16.34 2.60
C LEU A 407 8.60 16.60 3.94
N GLN A 408 9.35 17.68 3.98
CA GLN A 408 9.94 18.24 5.19
C GLN A 408 9.79 19.76 5.19
N TYR A 409 9.47 20.33 6.36
CA TYR A 409 9.48 21.77 6.57
C TYR A 409 10.11 22.11 7.92
N PRO A 410 11.45 22.30 7.99
CA PRO A 410 12.17 22.47 9.24
C PRO A 410 11.65 23.63 10.11
N LYS A 411 11.25 24.73 9.51
CA LYS A 411 10.69 25.90 10.23
C LYS A 411 9.41 25.54 11.04
N MET A 412 8.66 24.54 10.58
CA MET A 412 7.44 24.06 11.23
C MET A 412 7.63 22.72 11.97
N LYS A 413 8.88 22.26 12.11
CA LYS A 413 9.20 21.01 12.81
C LYS A 413 8.42 19.83 12.24
N LEU A 414 8.38 19.71 10.92
CA LEU A 414 7.47 18.84 10.17
C LEU A 414 8.23 17.86 9.28
N MET A 415 7.81 16.60 9.31
CA MET A 415 8.10 15.59 8.30
C MET A 415 6.83 14.85 7.89
N SER A 416 6.76 14.33 6.67
CA SER A 416 5.66 13.49 6.23
C SER A 416 6.05 12.55 5.09
N LEU A 417 5.39 11.39 5.01
CA LEU A 417 5.59 10.36 4.01
C LEU A 417 4.26 9.95 3.38
N GLN A 418 4.24 9.83 2.06
CA GLN A 418 3.05 9.37 1.33
C GLN A 418 2.85 7.86 1.46
N TYR A 419 3.92 7.11 1.63
CA TYR A 419 3.93 5.68 1.78
C TYR A 419 3.86 5.25 3.26
N HIS A 420 3.78 3.93 3.49
CA HIS A 420 3.59 3.33 4.80
C HIS A 420 4.93 2.81 5.37
N PRO A 421 5.62 3.57 6.24
CA PRO A 421 6.90 3.15 6.81
C PRO A 421 6.76 1.99 7.78
N GLU A 422 5.56 1.76 8.33
CA GLU A 422 5.22 0.64 9.20
C GLU A 422 5.11 -0.67 8.45
N SER A 423 5.04 -0.65 7.10
CA SER A 423 4.78 -1.82 6.25
C SER A 423 3.41 -2.46 6.52
N SER A 424 3.34 -3.76 6.76
CA SER A 424 2.11 -4.52 7.05
C SER A 424 0.97 -4.25 6.05
N PRO A 425 1.08 -4.81 4.81
CA PRO A 425 2.15 -5.68 4.33
C PRO A 425 3.36 -4.91 3.76
N GLY A 426 4.46 -5.62 3.58
CA GLY A 426 5.61 -5.13 2.82
C GLY A 426 6.94 -5.25 3.56
N PRO A 427 8.05 -4.85 2.91
CA PRO A 427 9.36 -4.83 3.50
C PRO A 427 9.50 -3.69 4.52
N HIS A 428 10.43 -3.85 5.47
CA HIS A 428 10.67 -2.90 6.57
C HIS A 428 11.79 -1.89 6.28
N ASP A 429 12.13 -1.67 5.02
CA ASP A 429 13.23 -0.79 4.62
C ASP A 429 13.06 0.64 5.16
N SER A 430 11.82 1.11 5.23
CA SER A 430 11.47 2.49 5.60
C SER A 430 11.21 2.69 7.10
N ASP A 431 11.36 1.67 7.95
CA ASP A 431 11.12 1.78 9.41
C ASP A 431 11.96 2.86 10.09
N THR A 432 13.10 3.23 9.49
CA THR A 432 13.97 4.32 9.96
C THR A 432 13.24 5.65 10.08
N ALA A 433 12.12 5.87 9.39
CA ALA A 433 11.33 7.09 9.49
C ALA A 433 10.78 7.34 10.91
N PHE A 434 10.45 6.28 11.66
CA PHE A 434 10.04 6.42 13.05
C PHE A 434 11.19 6.92 13.92
N GLY A 435 12.42 6.44 13.69
CA GLY A 435 13.63 6.96 14.33
C GLY A 435 13.89 8.44 13.99
N GLU A 436 13.71 8.84 12.72
CA GLU A 436 13.83 10.25 12.31
C GLU A 436 12.82 11.14 13.05
N PHE A 437 11.57 10.65 13.23
CA PHE A 437 10.57 11.39 14.00
C PHE A 437 10.96 11.55 15.48
N ILE A 438 11.52 10.51 16.10
CA ILE A 438 12.06 10.59 17.48
C ILE A 438 13.17 11.62 17.57
N GLU A 439 14.14 11.60 16.66
CA GLU A 439 15.24 12.58 16.64
C GLU A 439 14.72 14.02 16.38
N LEU A 440 13.70 14.17 15.58
CA LEU A 440 13.07 15.46 15.36
C LEU A 440 12.38 15.99 16.64
N MET A 441 11.72 15.11 17.42
CA MET A 441 11.15 15.46 18.71
C MET A 441 12.23 15.84 19.72
N LYS A 442 13.33 15.07 19.84
CA LYS A 442 14.47 15.38 20.72
C LYS A 442 15.04 16.76 20.44
N THR A 443 15.31 17.05 19.16
CA THR A 443 15.89 18.33 18.73
C THR A 443 14.99 19.52 19.07
N ASN A 444 13.68 19.29 19.12
CA ASN A 444 12.67 20.34 19.34
C ASN A 444 12.11 20.39 20.77
N ARG A 445 12.54 19.47 21.64
CA ARG A 445 12.20 19.47 23.07
C ARG A 445 13.02 20.55 23.76
N SER A 446 12.45 21.73 23.92
CA SER A 446 13.05 22.91 24.59
C SER A 446 12.57 23.03 26.03
#